data_a098b69f2e3777b9c7f232fceca72e5f
#
_entry.id   a098b69f2e3777b9c7f232fceca72e5f
#
_cell.length_a   1.000
_cell.length_b   1.000
_cell.length_c   1.000
_cell.angle_alpha   90.00
_cell.angle_beta   90.00
_cell.angle_gamma   90.00
#
_symmetry.space_group_name_H-M   'P 1'
#
loop_
_entity.id
_entity.type
_entity.pdbx_description
1 polymer ?
#
loop_
_entity_poly.entity_id
_entity_poly.type
_entity_poly.pdbx_seq_one_letter_code
_entity_poly.pdbx_strand_id
1 'polypeptide(L)'
;MEVVAFVGPSGTGKSHHAIGVAFDNRCDAIIDDGLLIKGTKILAGTSAKNEDNRIQAVKRAIFTSDEHAQVVREALAVSNIHRLLIIATSDNMINKIVGRLQLPKPVKTVYINEIASKAEIKKARYSRLHDGKHIVPVPSVELKPHFTGYFANLPYNIFSSQRKQEKEADRSIVRPSFSFYGNLLIADSAIEDIISIIAGKIEGVQKVTGIKVRRRSDNSKGIVISIEIIIYYGEKLFAVTKQLQSKVKEKIEYMTAM
;
A
#
# COMPACT_ATOMS: atom_id res chain seq x y z
N MET A 1 21.77 -15.43 5.94
CA MET A 1 20.85 -14.48 5.25
C MET A 1 21.11 -14.54 3.77
N GLU A 2 20.05 -14.69 2.95
CA GLU A 2 20.12 -14.64 1.50
C GLU A 2 19.62 -13.27 1.01
N VAL A 3 20.14 -12.81 -0.13
CA VAL A 3 19.75 -11.54 -0.73
C VAL A 3 19.09 -11.78 -2.08
N VAL A 4 17.96 -11.10 -2.32
CA VAL A 4 17.29 -11.02 -3.62
C VAL A 4 17.35 -9.56 -4.07
N ALA A 5 17.70 -9.32 -5.33
CA ALA A 5 17.72 -8.00 -5.91
C ALA A 5 16.47 -7.74 -6.73
N PHE A 6 15.89 -6.55 -6.60
CA PHE A 6 14.81 -6.07 -7.46
C PHE A 6 15.22 -4.80 -8.18
N VAL A 7 15.39 -4.89 -9.48
CA VAL A 7 16.05 -3.86 -10.29
C VAL A 7 15.11 -3.28 -11.34
N GLY A 8 15.22 -1.97 -11.54
CA GLY A 8 14.50 -1.29 -12.63
C GLY A 8 14.71 0.23 -12.58
N PRO A 9 14.55 0.95 -13.68
CA PRO A 9 14.73 2.40 -13.72
C PRO A 9 13.87 3.16 -12.73
N SER A 10 14.24 4.38 -12.39
CA SER A 10 13.46 5.22 -11.49
C SER A 10 12.06 5.51 -12.06
N GLY A 11 11.04 5.54 -11.19
CA GLY A 11 9.66 5.83 -11.59
C GLY A 11 8.92 4.70 -12.30
N THR A 12 9.42 3.47 -12.31
CA THR A 12 8.79 2.33 -12.99
C THR A 12 7.82 1.52 -12.11
N GLY A 13 7.58 1.97 -10.86
CA GLY A 13 6.66 1.29 -9.96
C GLY A 13 7.30 0.20 -9.08
N LYS A 14 8.65 0.13 -8.96
CA LYS A 14 9.33 -0.87 -8.11
C LYS A 14 8.80 -0.92 -6.69
N SER A 15 8.74 0.21 -5.99
CA SER A 15 8.22 0.24 -4.61
C SER A 15 6.75 -0.19 -4.52
N HIS A 16 5.96 -0.01 -5.60
CA HIS A 16 4.59 -0.53 -5.70
C HIS A 16 4.57 -2.07 -5.75
N HIS A 17 5.46 -2.68 -6.54
CA HIS A 17 5.54 -4.14 -6.69
C HIS A 17 6.40 -4.82 -5.60
N ALA A 18 7.11 -4.05 -4.78
CA ALA A 18 8.09 -4.54 -3.82
C ALA A 18 7.56 -5.61 -2.87
N ILE A 19 6.35 -5.41 -2.33
CA ILE A 19 5.73 -6.36 -1.40
C ILE A 19 5.41 -7.68 -2.11
N GLY A 20 4.92 -7.62 -3.37
CA GLY A 20 4.67 -8.82 -4.16
C GLY A 20 5.94 -9.60 -4.46
N VAL A 21 6.97 -8.89 -4.92
CA VAL A 21 8.28 -9.52 -5.16
C VAL A 21 8.87 -10.12 -3.90
N ALA A 22 8.75 -9.44 -2.75
CA ALA A 22 9.18 -9.96 -1.46
C ALA A 22 8.42 -11.23 -1.10
N PHE A 23 7.11 -11.24 -1.25
CA PHE A 23 6.26 -12.40 -0.96
C PHE A 23 6.61 -13.59 -1.87
N ASP A 24 6.66 -13.40 -3.18
CA ASP A 24 6.94 -14.44 -4.17
C ASP A 24 8.33 -15.08 -3.97
N ASN A 25 9.28 -14.29 -3.45
CA ASN A 25 10.63 -14.73 -3.17
C ASN A 25 10.86 -15.03 -1.68
N ARG A 26 9.82 -15.10 -0.84
CA ARG A 26 9.87 -15.40 0.60
C ARG A 26 10.87 -14.52 1.35
N CYS A 27 10.89 -13.22 1.04
CA CYS A 27 11.74 -12.25 1.72
C CYS A 27 11.06 -11.75 3.00
N ASP A 28 11.80 -11.72 4.11
CA ASP A 28 11.32 -11.28 5.42
C ASP A 28 11.41 -9.78 5.61
N ALA A 29 12.29 -9.14 4.85
CA ALA A 29 12.57 -7.71 4.95
C ALA A 29 12.91 -7.10 3.58
N ILE A 30 12.84 -5.79 3.51
CA ILE A 30 13.08 -4.99 2.29
C ILE A 30 14.05 -3.86 2.62
N ILE A 31 15.02 -3.63 1.74
CA ILE A 31 15.79 -2.39 1.69
C ILE A 31 15.28 -1.57 0.49
N ASP A 32 14.76 -0.37 0.75
CA ASP A 32 14.33 0.59 -0.26
C ASP A 32 14.72 2.02 0.16
N ASP A 33 15.35 2.77 -0.75
CA ASP A 33 15.70 4.19 -0.59
C ASP A 33 16.36 4.53 0.77
N GLY A 34 17.29 3.69 1.25
CA GLY A 34 18.04 3.90 2.49
C GLY A 34 17.37 3.40 3.75
N LEU A 35 16.21 2.76 3.66
CA LEU A 35 15.45 2.21 4.78
C LEU A 35 15.54 0.68 4.81
N LEU A 36 15.67 0.11 6.01
CA LEU A 36 15.43 -1.30 6.29
C LEU A 36 14.03 -1.49 6.88
N ILE A 37 13.20 -2.28 6.21
CA ILE A 37 11.78 -2.46 6.51
C ILE A 37 11.51 -3.95 6.74
N LYS A 38 10.86 -4.31 7.84
CA LYS A 38 10.37 -5.67 8.12
C LYS A 38 8.91 -5.64 8.51
N GLY A 39 8.07 -6.33 7.73
CA GLY A 39 6.62 -6.29 7.90
C GLY A 39 6.08 -4.87 7.75
N THR A 40 5.58 -4.31 8.84
CA THR A 40 5.00 -2.96 8.91
C THR A 40 5.92 -1.93 9.55
N LYS A 41 7.16 -2.29 9.93
CA LYS A 41 8.06 -1.45 10.71
C LYS A 41 9.32 -1.08 9.94
N ILE A 42 9.73 0.17 10.09
CA ILE A 42 11.09 0.60 9.75
C ILE A 42 11.99 0.18 10.91
N LEU A 43 12.92 -0.72 10.65
CA LEU A 43 13.87 -1.18 11.67
C LEU A 43 15.05 -0.23 11.81
N ALA A 44 15.53 0.33 10.71
CA ALA A 44 16.68 1.22 10.69
C ALA A 44 16.75 2.03 9.40
N GLY A 45 17.58 3.05 9.40
CA GLY A 45 17.88 3.88 8.24
C GLY A 45 17.11 5.18 8.18
N THR A 46 17.45 5.99 7.19
CA THR A 46 16.82 7.29 6.89
C THR A 46 16.48 7.33 5.42
N SER A 47 15.27 7.81 5.11
CA SER A 47 14.78 7.84 3.73
C SER A 47 15.56 8.81 2.85
N ALA A 48 15.99 8.33 1.70
CA ALA A 48 16.60 9.15 0.66
C ALA A 48 15.63 10.24 0.10
N LYS A 49 14.34 10.11 0.33
CA LYS A 49 13.31 11.06 -0.09
C LYS A 49 13.26 12.32 0.77
N ASN A 50 13.87 12.27 1.95
CA ASN A 50 13.97 13.43 2.83
C ASN A 50 15.16 14.35 2.46
N GLU A 51 15.95 13.97 1.47
CA GLU A 51 17.10 14.75 1.04
C GLU A 51 16.69 15.87 0.08
N ASP A 52 17.25 17.06 0.26
CA ASP A 52 16.92 18.26 -0.50
C ASP A 52 17.30 18.21 -1.98
N ASN A 53 18.28 17.36 -2.30
CA ASN A 53 18.75 17.24 -3.66
C ASN A 53 19.00 15.79 -4.09
N ARG A 54 18.97 15.57 -5.41
CA ARG A 54 19.08 14.24 -6.01
C ARG A 54 20.42 13.54 -5.70
N ILE A 55 21.51 14.29 -5.55
CA ILE A 55 22.83 13.71 -5.28
C ILE A 55 22.87 13.16 -3.85
N GLN A 56 22.34 13.91 -2.88
CA GLN A 56 22.23 13.46 -1.50
C GLN A 56 21.27 12.27 -1.38
N ALA A 57 20.14 12.31 -2.07
CA ALA A 57 19.21 11.19 -2.13
C ALA A 57 19.89 9.90 -2.62
N VAL A 58 20.66 9.96 -3.70
CA VAL A 58 21.41 8.79 -4.19
C VAL A 58 22.45 8.33 -3.17
N LYS A 59 23.23 9.25 -2.57
CA LYS A 59 24.22 8.91 -1.53
C LYS A 59 23.57 8.23 -0.33
N ARG A 60 22.39 8.70 0.08
CA ARG A 60 21.59 8.10 1.17
C ARG A 60 21.13 6.70 0.81
N ALA A 61 20.54 6.54 -0.37
CA ALA A 61 20.02 5.27 -0.85
C ALA A 61 21.08 4.16 -0.99
N ILE A 62 22.36 4.52 -1.25
CA ILE A 62 23.48 3.57 -1.35
C ILE A 62 24.32 3.48 -0.07
N PHE A 63 23.83 4.06 1.04
CA PHE A 63 24.52 4.01 2.35
C PHE A 63 25.94 4.55 2.31
N THR A 64 26.17 5.69 1.66
CA THR A 64 27.52 6.30 1.54
C THR A 64 28.06 6.74 2.90
N SER A 65 27.22 7.18 3.83
CA SER A 65 27.61 7.51 5.21
C SER A 65 27.89 6.22 5.98
N ASP A 66 29.06 6.17 6.63
CA ASP A 66 29.46 5.02 7.46
C ASP A 66 28.54 4.83 8.66
N GLU A 67 28.13 5.92 9.31
CA GLU A 67 27.19 5.92 10.40
C GLU A 67 25.84 5.33 9.98
N HIS A 68 25.28 5.79 8.85
CA HIS A 68 24.03 5.28 8.31
C HIS A 68 24.12 3.78 7.96
N ALA A 69 25.22 3.37 7.32
CA ALA A 69 25.47 1.97 7.01
C ALA A 69 25.63 1.10 8.25
N GLN A 70 26.28 1.61 9.30
CA GLN A 70 26.47 0.90 10.55
C GLN A 70 25.17 0.63 11.28
N VAL A 71 24.31 1.64 11.45
CA VAL A 71 23.01 1.49 12.08
C VAL A 71 22.16 0.41 11.38
N VAL A 72 22.20 0.37 10.05
CA VAL A 72 21.46 -0.64 9.29
C VAL A 72 22.10 -2.03 9.41
N ARG A 73 23.43 -2.15 9.43
CA ARG A 73 24.11 -3.43 9.67
C ARG A 73 23.79 -4.01 11.05
N GLU A 74 23.81 -3.18 12.08
CA GLU A 74 23.45 -3.58 13.44
C GLU A 74 21.99 -4.07 13.52
N ALA A 75 21.06 -3.34 12.89
CA ALA A 75 19.67 -3.75 12.82
C ALA A 75 19.48 -5.08 12.05
N LEU A 76 20.22 -5.29 10.97
CA LEU A 76 20.21 -6.55 10.22
C LEU A 76 20.71 -7.72 11.08
N ALA A 77 21.76 -7.50 11.88
CA ALA A 77 22.35 -8.54 12.74
C ALA A 77 21.40 -9.02 13.83
N VAL A 78 20.59 -8.12 14.42
CA VAL A 78 19.67 -8.47 15.53
C VAL A 78 18.28 -8.89 15.08
N SER A 79 17.90 -8.64 13.82
CA SER A 79 16.49 -8.73 13.38
C SER A 79 16.04 -10.11 12.91
N ASN A 80 16.89 -11.14 12.97
CA ASN A 80 16.61 -12.50 12.51
C ASN A 80 15.96 -12.52 11.11
N ILE A 81 16.66 -11.94 10.13
CA ILE A 81 16.24 -11.88 8.73
C ILE A 81 16.90 -13.03 7.98
N HIS A 82 16.11 -13.92 7.38
CA HIS A 82 16.60 -15.06 6.61
C HIS A 82 16.81 -14.67 5.14
N ARG A 83 15.89 -13.89 4.57
CA ARG A 83 15.95 -13.47 3.18
C ARG A 83 15.55 -11.99 3.04
N LEU A 84 16.41 -11.22 2.38
CA LEU A 84 16.32 -9.77 2.25
C LEU A 84 16.10 -9.38 0.77
N LEU A 85 15.08 -8.56 0.49
CA LEU A 85 14.90 -7.93 -0.80
C LEU A 85 15.61 -6.57 -0.83
N ILE A 86 16.46 -6.34 -1.81
CA ILE A 86 17.08 -5.02 -2.05
C ILE A 86 16.52 -4.42 -3.33
N ILE A 87 15.95 -3.24 -3.23
CA ILE A 87 15.39 -2.50 -4.37
C ILE A 87 16.40 -1.45 -4.85
N ALA A 88 16.69 -1.45 -6.15
CA ALA A 88 17.61 -0.49 -6.73
C ALA A 88 17.25 -0.10 -8.16
N THR A 89 17.88 0.97 -8.64
CA THR A 89 17.66 1.47 -10.01
C THR A 89 18.53 0.77 -11.04
N SER A 90 19.59 0.08 -10.61
CA SER A 90 20.52 -0.66 -11.47
C SER A 90 21.30 -1.70 -10.67
N ASP A 91 21.89 -2.68 -11.37
CA ASP A 91 22.76 -3.69 -10.77
C ASP A 91 24.00 -3.07 -10.08
N ASN A 92 24.55 -1.99 -10.65
CA ASN A 92 25.64 -1.26 -10.01
C ASN A 92 25.23 -0.67 -8.65
N MET A 93 24.00 -0.20 -8.52
CA MET A 93 23.46 0.28 -7.23
C MET A 93 23.30 -0.87 -6.23
N ILE A 94 22.84 -2.05 -6.67
CA ILE A 94 22.79 -3.26 -5.83
C ILE A 94 24.18 -3.60 -5.30
N ASN A 95 25.19 -3.65 -6.18
CA ASN A 95 26.58 -3.97 -5.79
C ASN A 95 27.14 -2.98 -4.75
N LYS A 96 26.82 -1.69 -4.89
CA LYS A 96 27.22 -0.66 -3.92
C LYS A 96 26.53 -0.89 -2.56
N ILE A 97 25.22 -1.14 -2.54
CA ILE A 97 24.47 -1.41 -1.30
C ILE A 97 25.01 -2.66 -0.61
N VAL A 98 25.18 -3.75 -1.36
CA VAL A 98 25.71 -5.02 -0.85
C VAL A 98 27.10 -4.82 -0.24
N GLY A 99 28.00 -4.10 -0.93
CA GLY A 99 29.33 -3.82 -0.42
C GLY A 99 29.33 -2.94 0.84
N ARG A 100 28.52 -1.89 0.86
CA ARG A 100 28.41 -0.97 2.01
C ARG A 100 27.80 -1.62 3.26
N LEU A 101 26.81 -2.50 3.07
CA LEU A 101 26.16 -3.21 4.16
C LEU A 101 26.81 -4.56 4.49
N GLN A 102 27.89 -4.94 3.80
CA GLN A 102 28.63 -6.20 3.99
C GLN A 102 27.70 -7.43 3.83
N LEU A 103 26.83 -7.38 2.84
CA LEU A 103 25.87 -8.43 2.54
C LEU A 103 26.42 -9.45 1.54
N PRO A 104 25.89 -10.69 1.51
CA PRO A 104 26.22 -11.62 0.44
C PRO A 104 25.70 -11.13 -0.90
N LYS A 105 26.34 -11.58 -1.99
CA LYS A 105 25.84 -11.28 -3.35
C LYS A 105 24.42 -11.83 -3.52
N PRO A 106 23.57 -11.14 -4.30
CA PRO A 106 22.22 -11.63 -4.57
C PRO A 106 22.23 -13.02 -5.18
N VAL A 107 21.41 -13.92 -4.62
CA VAL A 107 21.19 -15.27 -5.17
C VAL A 107 20.23 -15.24 -6.36
N LYS A 108 19.44 -14.16 -6.48
CA LYS A 108 18.49 -13.95 -7.56
C LYS A 108 18.32 -12.45 -7.83
N THR A 109 18.25 -12.09 -9.09
CA THR A 109 17.85 -10.74 -9.52
C THR A 109 16.55 -10.82 -10.29
N VAL A 110 15.59 -9.97 -9.92
CA VAL A 110 14.29 -9.83 -10.56
C VAL A 110 14.26 -8.44 -11.21
N TYR A 111 13.86 -8.35 -12.45
CA TYR A 111 13.74 -7.07 -13.14
C TYR A 111 12.29 -6.63 -13.24
N ILE A 112 12.03 -5.32 -13.13
CA ILE A 112 10.68 -4.75 -13.16
C ILE A 112 9.91 -5.11 -14.43
N ASN A 113 10.59 -5.25 -15.56
CA ASN A 113 10.00 -5.63 -16.85
C ASN A 113 9.56 -7.10 -16.93
N GLU A 114 9.97 -7.95 -15.99
CA GLU A 114 9.50 -9.33 -15.86
C GLU A 114 8.16 -9.40 -15.13
N ILE A 115 7.82 -8.36 -14.32
CA ILE A 115 6.67 -8.35 -13.43
C ILE A 115 5.60 -7.37 -13.91
N ALA A 116 6.01 -6.16 -14.33
CA ALA A 116 5.10 -5.10 -14.75
C ALA A 116 5.05 -4.99 -16.28
N SER A 117 3.86 -4.88 -16.81
CA SER A 117 3.64 -4.62 -18.23
C SER A 117 4.18 -3.24 -18.65
N LYS A 118 4.48 -3.08 -19.94
CA LYS A 118 4.91 -1.77 -20.49
C LYS A 118 3.89 -0.65 -20.19
N ALA A 119 2.59 -0.98 -20.17
CA ALA A 119 1.52 -0.03 -19.87
C ALA A 119 1.55 0.44 -18.42
N GLU A 120 1.75 -0.48 -17.47
CA GLU A 120 1.88 -0.16 -16.04
C GLU A 120 3.12 0.69 -15.77
N ILE A 121 4.26 0.35 -16.36
CA ILE A 121 5.49 1.13 -16.24
C ILE A 121 5.29 2.56 -16.80
N LYS A 122 4.62 2.70 -17.95
CA LYS A 122 4.30 4.00 -18.53
C LYS A 122 3.38 4.82 -17.63
N LYS A 123 2.34 4.18 -17.06
CA LYS A 123 1.42 4.81 -16.11
C LYS A 123 2.12 5.25 -14.83
N ALA A 124 3.01 4.42 -14.28
CA ALA A 124 3.80 4.76 -13.09
C ALA A 124 4.72 5.98 -13.33
N ARG A 125 5.38 6.03 -14.50
CA ARG A 125 6.20 7.18 -14.89
C ARG A 125 5.37 8.45 -15.06
N TYR A 126 4.21 8.34 -15.70
CA TYR A 126 3.30 9.47 -15.89
C TYR A 126 2.82 10.04 -14.55
N SER A 127 2.33 9.19 -13.64
CA SER A 127 1.89 9.62 -12.30
C SER A 127 3.00 10.30 -11.51
N ARG A 128 4.26 9.81 -11.61
CA ARG A 128 5.38 10.42 -10.93
C ARG A 128 5.72 11.80 -11.50
N LEU A 129 5.71 11.96 -12.81
CA LEU A 129 6.09 13.21 -13.48
C LEU A 129 5.01 14.28 -13.38
N HIS A 130 3.72 13.92 -13.41
CA HIS A 130 2.60 14.86 -13.45
C HIS A 130 1.92 15.04 -12.09
N ASP A 131 1.82 13.99 -11.29
CA ASP A 131 1.12 14.03 -10.00
C ASP A 131 2.10 14.16 -8.82
N GLY A 132 3.41 14.04 -9.03
CA GLY A 132 4.44 14.00 -7.97
C GLY A 132 4.22 12.87 -6.96
N LYS A 133 3.54 11.79 -7.36
CA LYS A 133 3.18 10.69 -6.44
C LYS A 133 4.28 9.65 -6.33
N HIS A 134 4.63 9.29 -5.12
CA HIS A 134 5.59 8.24 -4.81
C HIS A 134 5.01 7.23 -3.83
N ILE A 135 5.10 5.94 -4.16
CA ILE A 135 4.56 4.85 -3.33
C ILE A 135 5.69 4.27 -2.47
N VAL A 136 5.44 4.13 -1.17
CA VAL A 136 6.36 3.52 -0.22
C VAL A 136 5.75 2.24 0.35
N PRO A 137 6.48 1.13 0.46
CA PRO A 137 5.95 -0.15 0.93
C PRO A 137 5.87 -0.23 2.47
N VAL A 138 5.46 0.85 3.15
CA VAL A 138 5.41 0.92 4.62
C VAL A 138 4.11 1.58 5.09
N PRO A 139 3.54 1.21 6.25
CA PRO A 139 2.35 1.83 6.81
C PRO A 139 2.56 3.31 7.14
N SER A 140 1.53 4.11 6.93
CA SER A 140 1.54 5.56 7.15
C SER A 140 1.84 5.98 8.60
N VAL A 141 1.49 5.13 9.57
CA VAL A 141 1.64 5.45 11.01
C VAL A 141 3.10 5.60 11.43
N GLU A 142 3.99 4.78 10.87
CA GLU A 142 5.42 4.81 11.22
C GLU A 142 6.22 5.86 10.44
N LEU A 143 5.65 6.37 9.35
CA LEU A 143 6.28 7.39 8.51
C LEU A 143 5.83 8.82 8.83
N LYS A 144 4.85 9.00 9.71
CA LYS A 144 4.26 10.31 10.04
C LYS A 144 5.25 11.43 10.37
N PRO A 145 6.37 11.21 11.07
CA PRO A 145 7.32 12.30 11.35
C PRO A 145 8.01 12.83 10.08
N HIS A 146 8.05 12.04 9.01
CA HIS A 146 8.83 12.31 7.81
C HIS A 146 8.03 12.38 6.50
N PHE A 147 6.71 12.09 6.55
CA PHE A 147 5.87 12.03 5.35
C PHE A 147 4.62 12.91 5.47
N THR A 148 4.62 14.00 4.73
CA THR A 148 3.46 14.89 4.56
C THR A 148 2.43 14.35 3.55
N GLY A 149 2.72 13.24 2.88
CA GLY A 149 1.93 12.71 1.76
C GLY A 149 0.52 12.20 2.10
N TYR A 150 0.23 11.89 3.38
CA TYR A 150 -1.09 11.38 3.77
C TYR A 150 -2.20 12.45 3.80
N PHE A 151 -1.83 13.73 3.93
CA PHE A 151 -2.78 14.84 3.97
C PHE A 151 -2.99 15.53 2.62
N ALA A 152 -2.39 15.04 1.54
CA ALA A 152 -2.49 15.65 0.22
C ALA A 152 -3.88 15.54 -0.44
N ASN A 153 -4.82 14.82 0.15
CA ASN A 153 -6.21 14.72 -0.31
C ASN A 153 -7.20 15.62 0.47
N LEU A 154 -6.74 16.40 1.44
CA LEU A 154 -7.56 17.45 1.99
C LEU A 154 -7.49 18.67 1.04
N PRO A 155 -8.63 19.29 0.69
CA PRO A 155 -8.63 20.45 -0.19
C PRO A 155 -7.90 21.60 0.52
N TYR A 156 -6.66 21.84 0.10
CA TYR A 156 -5.77 22.87 0.63
C TYR A 156 -6.15 24.30 0.17
N ASN A 157 -7.44 24.55 -0.10
CA ASN A 157 -7.92 25.80 -0.66
C ASN A 157 -8.58 26.74 0.35
N ILE A 158 -8.27 26.65 1.66
CA ILE A 158 -8.91 27.56 2.62
C ILE A 158 -7.99 28.66 3.16
N PHE A 159 -6.67 28.55 3.11
CA PHE A 159 -5.77 29.61 3.60
C PHE A 159 -4.45 29.69 2.83
N SER A 160 -4.38 30.38 1.70
CA SER A 160 -3.18 31.15 1.36
C SER A 160 -3.36 32.00 0.10
N SER A 161 -3.72 33.25 0.29
CA SER A 161 -3.32 34.34 -0.59
C SER A 161 -1.87 34.70 -0.23
N GLN A 162 -0.89 34.08 -0.91
CA GLN A 162 0.40 34.72 -1.20
C GLN A 162 1.23 33.80 -2.13
N ARG A 163 1.55 34.39 -3.29
CA ARG A 163 2.46 33.82 -4.28
C ARG A 163 3.84 33.56 -3.69
N LYS A 164 4.28 32.31 -3.70
CA LYS A 164 5.72 31.94 -3.79
C LYS A 164 5.81 30.64 -4.57
N GLN A 165 6.75 30.59 -5.50
CA GLN A 165 7.09 29.47 -6.37
C GLN A 165 7.08 28.17 -5.57
N GLU A 166 6.07 27.34 -5.85
CA GLU A 166 5.96 26.00 -5.29
C GLU A 166 7.07 25.13 -5.93
N LYS A 167 8.10 24.85 -5.15
CA LYS A 167 8.88 23.63 -5.39
C LYS A 167 7.87 22.49 -5.36
N GLU A 168 7.70 21.77 -6.47
CA GLU A 168 6.89 20.56 -6.53
C GLU A 168 7.38 19.59 -5.45
N ALA A 169 6.68 19.56 -4.32
CA ALA A 169 6.96 18.62 -3.26
C ALA A 169 6.59 17.21 -3.77
N ASP A 170 7.56 16.32 -3.80
CA ASP A 170 7.37 14.92 -4.17
C ASP A 170 6.33 14.29 -3.22
N ARG A 171 5.12 14.04 -3.72
CA ARG A 171 4.01 13.50 -2.91
C ARG A 171 4.17 12.01 -2.75
N SER A 172 4.37 11.54 -1.53
CA SER A 172 4.50 10.12 -1.24
C SER A 172 3.17 9.50 -0.87
N ILE A 173 2.79 8.43 -1.55
CA ILE A 173 1.63 7.60 -1.22
C ILE A 173 2.14 6.41 -0.43
N VAL A 174 1.67 6.27 0.80
CA VAL A 174 1.99 5.14 1.66
C VAL A 174 0.96 4.03 1.44
N ARG A 175 1.45 2.83 1.16
CA ARG A 175 0.60 1.66 1.03
C ARG A 175 0.25 1.12 2.41
N PRO A 176 -1.04 0.97 2.76
CA PRO A 176 -1.44 0.42 4.06
C PRO A 176 -0.87 -0.98 4.29
N SER A 177 -0.55 -1.31 5.53
CA SER A 177 0.02 -2.60 5.93
C SER A 177 -0.85 -3.82 5.64
N PHE A 178 -2.16 -3.63 5.54
CA PHE A 178 -3.13 -4.66 5.17
C PHE A 178 -3.32 -4.83 3.66
N SER A 179 -2.56 -4.12 2.82
CA SER A 179 -2.49 -4.42 1.38
C SER A 179 -1.67 -5.68 1.16
N PHE A 180 -2.20 -6.83 1.59
CA PHE A 180 -1.59 -8.11 1.30
C PHE A 180 -1.58 -8.38 -0.20
N TYR A 181 -0.48 -8.91 -0.70
CA TYR A 181 -0.43 -9.51 -2.01
C TYR A 181 -1.16 -10.84 -1.93
N GLY A 182 -2.36 -10.86 -2.45
CA GLY A 182 -3.25 -12.00 -2.42
C GLY A 182 -4.67 -11.53 -2.68
N ASN A 183 -5.55 -12.40 -3.07
CA ASN A 183 -6.96 -12.08 -3.12
C ASN A 183 -7.46 -11.94 -1.68
N LEU A 184 -7.78 -10.73 -1.25
CA LEU A 184 -8.56 -10.54 -0.04
C LEU A 184 -9.96 -11.10 -0.33
N LEU A 185 -10.18 -12.31 0.12
CA LEU A 185 -11.48 -12.97 0.02
C LEU A 185 -12.21 -12.77 1.35
N ILE A 186 -13.28 -12.01 1.31
CA ILE A 186 -14.24 -11.97 2.39
C ILE A 186 -15.23 -13.11 2.11
N ALA A 187 -15.43 -14.00 3.07
CA ALA A 187 -16.39 -15.07 2.94
C ALA A 187 -17.82 -14.49 2.77
N ASP A 188 -18.60 -15.07 1.89
CA ASP A 188 -19.97 -14.58 1.64
C ASP A 188 -20.82 -14.66 2.93
N SER A 189 -20.58 -15.68 3.78
CA SER A 189 -21.19 -15.78 5.12
C SER A 189 -20.86 -14.60 6.04
N ALA A 190 -19.64 -14.08 6.00
CA ALA A 190 -19.28 -12.89 6.79
C ALA A 190 -20.04 -11.64 6.32
N ILE A 191 -20.26 -11.52 5.02
CA ILE A 191 -21.10 -10.43 4.46
C ILE A 191 -22.56 -10.61 4.88
N GLU A 192 -23.06 -11.83 4.85
CA GLU A 192 -24.43 -12.17 5.29
C GLU A 192 -24.65 -11.85 6.78
N ASP A 193 -23.67 -12.15 7.65
CA ASP A 193 -23.74 -11.82 9.08
C ASP A 193 -23.74 -10.30 9.30
N ILE A 194 -22.91 -9.55 8.59
CA ILE A 194 -22.91 -8.08 8.65
C ILE A 194 -24.27 -7.52 8.24
N ILE A 195 -24.85 -8.02 7.16
CA ILE A 195 -26.17 -7.57 6.66
C ILE A 195 -27.25 -7.89 7.68
N SER A 196 -27.23 -9.09 8.28
CA SER A 196 -28.19 -9.51 9.30
C SER A 196 -28.18 -8.57 10.52
N ILE A 197 -26.98 -8.20 10.99
CA ILE A 197 -26.79 -7.25 12.09
C ILE A 197 -27.31 -5.85 11.72
N ILE A 198 -27.05 -5.38 10.50
CA ILE A 198 -27.53 -4.07 10.04
C ILE A 198 -29.04 -4.05 9.92
N ALA A 199 -29.63 -5.07 9.29
CA ALA A 199 -31.06 -5.17 9.07
C ALA A 199 -31.84 -5.27 10.38
N GLY A 200 -31.34 -6.00 11.37
CA GLY A 200 -31.95 -6.09 12.69
C GLY A 200 -31.95 -4.78 13.51
N LYS A 201 -31.17 -3.78 13.08
CA LYS A 201 -31.14 -2.44 13.71
C LYS A 201 -32.02 -1.41 13.00
N ILE A 202 -32.72 -1.81 11.94
CA ILE A 202 -33.61 -0.93 11.18
C ILE A 202 -35.00 -0.98 11.74
N GLU A 203 -35.50 0.16 12.14
CA GLU A 203 -36.88 0.32 12.61
C GLU A 203 -37.85 -0.09 11.51
N GLY A 204 -38.87 -0.87 11.88
CA GLY A 204 -39.84 -1.43 10.93
C GLY A 204 -39.50 -2.83 10.40
N VAL A 205 -38.26 -3.31 10.52
CA VAL A 205 -37.88 -4.67 10.15
C VAL A 205 -38.17 -5.61 11.34
N GLN A 206 -39.02 -6.57 11.14
CA GLN A 206 -39.34 -7.60 12.16
C GLN A 206 -38.31 -8.73 12.14
N LYS A 207 -37.97 -9.24 10.95
CA LYS A 207 -37.06 -10.37 10.78
C LYS A 207 -36.42 -10.39 9.39
N VAL A 208 -35.19 -10.85 9.30
CA VAL A 208 -34.54 -11.23 8.04
C VAL A 208 -34.75 -12.73 7.83
N THR A 209 -35.28 -13.11 6.69
CA THR A 209 -35.61 -14.51 6.35
C THR A 209 -34.64 -15.14 5.38
N GLY A 210 -33.94 -14.32 4.61
CA GLY A 210 -32.93 -14.80 3.67
C GLY A 210 -31.98 -13.70 3.21
N ILE A 211 -30.71 -14.06 3.07
CA ILE A 211 -29.67 -13.21 2.48
C ILE A 211 -28.95 -14.06 1.45
N LYS A 212 -28.70 -13.49 0.25
CA LYS A 212 -27.90 -14.13 -0.80
C LYS A 212 -26.93 -13.13 -1.36
N VAL A 213 -25.64 -13.47 -1.31
CA VAL A 213 -24.55 -12.68 -1.87
C VAL A 213 -24.07 -13.35 -3.16
N ARG A 214 -23.99 -12.60 -4.26
CA ARG A 214 -23.44 -13.07 -5.54
C ARG A 214 -22.39 -12.09 -6.03
N ARG A 215 -21.22 -12.59 -6.40
CA ARG A 215 -20.18 -11.78 -7.05
C ARG A 215 -20.52 -11.57 -8.51
N ARG A 216 -20.31 -10.36 -9.02
CA ARG A 216 -20.45 -10.08 -10.45
C ARG A 216 -19.36 -10.81 -11.22
N SER A 217 -19.75 -11.53 -12.27
CA SER A 217 -18.84 -12.23 -13.17
C SER A 217 -18.39 -11.37 -14.36
N ASP A 218 -19.04 -10.23 -14.59
CA ASP A 218 -18.59 -9.22 -15.54
C ASP A 218 -17.40 -8.46 -14.93
N ASN A 219 -16.47 -7.99 -15.71
CA ASN A 219 -15.25 -7.27 -15.29
C ASN A 219 -15.50 -6.06 -14.34
N SER A 220 -16.71 -5.85 -13.85
CA SER A 220 -17.07 -4.86 -12.84
C SER A 220 -16.87 -5.45 -11.45
N LYS A 221 -15.94 -4.87 -10.68
CA LYS A 221 -15.75 -5.20 -9.26
C LYS A 221 -17.04 -4.86 -8.50
N GLY A 222 -17.65 -5.84 -7.86
CA GLY A 222 -18.83 -5.62 -7.04
C GLY A 222 -19.58 -6.90 -6.70
N ILE A 223 -20.53 -6.77 -5.76
CA ILE A 223 -21.40 -7.84 -5.32
C ILE A 223 -22.87 -7.42 -5.52
N VAL A 224 -23.73 -8.41 -5.76
CA VAL A 224 -25.18 -8.26 -5.76
C VAL A 224 -25.70 -8.92 -4.51
N ILE A 225 -26.45 -8.18 -3.70
CA ILE A 225 -27.02 -8.63 -2.45
C ILE A 225 -28.53 -8.68 -2.61
N SER A 226 -29.12 -9.85 -2.34
CA SER A 226 -30.58 -10.04 -2.26
C SER A 226 -30.95 -10.30 -0.81
N ILE A 227 -31.89 -9.53 -0.26
CA ILE A 227 -32.32 -9.63 1.15
C ILE A 227 -33.81 -9.86 1.18
N GLU A 228 -34.25 -10.89 1.89
CA GLU A 228 -35.64 -11.18 2.18
C GLU A 228 -35.96 -10.78 3.63
N ILE A 229 -36.94 -9.92 3.83
CA ILE A 229 -37.29 -9.39 5.15
C ILE A 229 -38.78 -9.49 5.41
N ILE A 230 -39.13 -9.62 6.67
CA ILE A 230 -40.51 -9.42 7.19
C ILE A 230 -40.53 -8.03 7.83
N ILE A 231 -41.54 -7.23 7.50
CA ILE A 231 -41.74 -5.87 8.00
C ILE A 231 -42.98 -5.88 8.90
N TYR A 232 -42.97 -5.08 9.98
CA TYR A 232 -44.11 -4.92 10.84
C TYR A 232 -45.33 -4.35 10.08
N TYR A 233 -46.50 -4.84 10.44
CA TYR A 233 -47.76 -4.33 9.86
C TYR A 233 -47.96 -2.86 10.20
N GLY A 234 -48.36 -2.06 9.20
CA GLY A 234 -48.53 -0.62 9.34
C GLY A 234 -47.33 0.25 8.92
N GLU A 235 -46.16 -0.35 8.75
CA GLU A 235 -44.97 0.37 8.29
C GLU A 235 -45.03 0.68 6.79
N LYS A 236 -44.39 1.80 6.41
CA LYS A 236 -44.29 2.19 4.99
C LYS A 236 -43.21 1.36 4.29
N LEU A 237 -43.61 0.32 3.57
CA LEU A 237 -42.75 -0.63 2.89
C LEU A 237 -41.59 0.03 2.15
N PHE A 238 -41.89 1.04 1.31
CA PHE A 238 -40.89 1.73 0.50
C PHE A 238 -39.87 2.48 1.35
N ALA A 239 -40.29 3.10 2.46
CA ALA A 239 -39.39 3.85 3.33
C ALA A 239 -38.40 2.91 4.04
N VAL A 240 -38.89 1.80 4.62
CA VAL A 240 -38.09 0.80 5.32
C VAL A 240 -37.10 0.14 4.38
N THR A 241 -37.54 -0.30 3.19
CA THR A 241 -36.66 -0.96 2.22
C THR A 241 -35.59 -0.03 1.67
N LYS A 242 -35.92 1.24 1.40
CA LYS A 242 -34.95 2.26 0.94
C LYS A 242 -33.91 2.56 2.03
N GLN A 243 -34.33 2.67 3.29
CA GLN A 243 -33.41 2.87 4.42
C GLN A 243 -32.49 1.66 4.59
N LEU A 244 -33.02 0.44 4.48
CA LEU A 244 -32.23 -0.80 4.51
C LEU A 244 -31.18 -0.81 3.41
N GLN A 245 -31.57 -0.56 2.16
CA GLN A 245 -30.64 -0.52 1.03
C GLN A 245 -29.51 0.48 1.24
N SER A 246 -29.85 1.71 1.66
CA SER A 246 -28.85 2.77 1.87
C SER A 246 -27.84 2.38 2.97
N LYS A 247 -28.34 1.90 4.12
CA LYS A 247 -27.46 1.52 5.25
C LYS A 247 -26.61 0.28 4.95
N VAL A 248 -27.17 -0.72 4.27
CA VAL A 248 -26.42 -1.92 3.88
C VAL A 248 -25.33 -1.54 2.89
N LYS A 249 -25.66 -0.76 1.86
CA LYS A 249 -24.68 -0.29 0.87
C LYS A 249 -23.53 0.46 1.54
N GLU A 250 -23.84 1.51 2.31
CA GLU A 250 -22.87 2.34 3.02
C GLU A 250 -21.93 1.49 3.90
N LYS A 251 -22.48 0.59 4.70
CA LYS A 251 -21.69 -0.20 5.65
C LYS A 251 -20.86 -1.28 4.96
N ILE A 252 -21.40 -1.95 3.96
CA ILE A 252 -20.65 -2.95 3.19
C ILE A 252 -19.50 -2.27 2.43
N GLU A 253 -19.74 -1.16 1.72
CA GLU A 253 -18.69 -0.40 1.04
C GLU A 253 -17.62 0.09 2.02
N TYR A 254 -18.00 0.59 3.19
CA TYR A 254 -17.08 1.03 4.23
C TYR A 254 -16.21 -0.10 4.80
N MET A 255 -16.80 -1.27 5.07
CA MET A 255 -16.10 -2.39 5.71
C MET A 255 -15.30 -3.25 4.74
N THR A 256 -15.74 -3.36 3.49
CA THR A 256 -15.18 -4.29 2.50
C THR A 256 -14.44 -3.60 1.36
N ALA A 257 -14.62 -2.30 1.20
CA ALA A 257 -14.12 -1.50 0.07
C ALA A 257 -14.56 -2.04 -1.32
N MET A 258 -15.71 -2.74 -1.38
CA MET A 258 -16.30 -3.31 -2.60
C MET A 258 -17.38 -2.40 -3.18
#